data_170aeec06ff60bbb28c30781739471ce
#
_entry.id   170aeec06ff60bbb28c30781739471ce
#
_cell.length_a   1.000
_cell.length_b   1.000
_cell.length_c   1.000
_cell.angle_alpha   90.00
_cell.angle_beta   90.00
_cell.angle_gamma   90.00
#
_symmetry.space_group_name_H-M   'P 1'
#
loop_
_entity.id
_entity.type
_entity.pdbx_description
1 polymer ?
#
loop_
_entity_poly.entity_id
_entity_poly.type
_entity_poly.pdbx_seq_one_letter_code
_entity_poly.pdbx_strand_id
1 'polypeptide(L)'
;MDVEIIKRLAVGQWPEIILNFAPCLSDIIERAWKHGPCPLCGGKDRARCHNDFVETGGIFCNVCKGGADGLAVLQWANGWSFPETLEAVKSYLGLGHGQIPIARYVSPKAKQTPAKNWDNEKKRLQSVWDSSKPDTGRIAEYLECRGLSISVPDTLQLHPSINYYHQGPPVSYPCMVAEITRDGQRVGLHRTWLDPDGSGKAPCSQPRKAWKCVDSMAGGAIRLYQVEEGKPLFIAEGIETALAVRQLTGLPTWSAINSTMMAKVLLPENIQSVIICADKDKSEAGQRAAEKLAERLINEGRQVKISYPPIPIPENSRGVDWLNFQNIKEIAHV
;
A
#
# COMPACT_ATOMS: atom_id res chain seq x y z
N MET A 1 17.35 -36.22 21.30
CA MET A 1 16.33 -36.01 20.23
C MET A 1 16.88 -34.99 19.26
N ASP A 2 16.82 -35.29 17.97
CA ASP A 2 17.36 -34.46 16.90
C ASP A 2 16.62 -33.11 16.79
N VAL A 3 17.33 -32.03 16.59
CA VAL A 3 16.79 -30.65 16.44
C VAL A 3 15.80 -30.59 15.29
N GLU A 4 16.08 -31.27 14.18
CA GLU A 4 15.20 -31.32 13.00
C GLU A 4 13.85 -31.96 13.31
N ILE A 5 13.80 -32.96 14.20
CA ILE A 5 12.54 -33.56 14.65
C ILE A 5 11.71 -32.53 15.42
N ILE A 6 12.33 -31.74 16.31
CA ILE A 6 11.66 -30.71 17.10
C ILE A 6 11.11 -29.61 16.21
N LYS A 7 11.92 -29.11 15.24
CA LYS A 7 11.47 -28.12 14.27
C LYS A 7 10.27 -28.64 13.47
N ARG A 8 10.29 -29.90 13.04
CA ARG A 8 9.21 -30.53 12.27
C ARG A 8 7.92 -30.64 13.10
N LEU A 9 8.00 -31.00 14.37
CA LEU A 9 6.87 -31.08 15.29
C LEU A 9 6.29 -29.69 15.61
N ALA A 10 7.10 -28.65 15.59
CA ALA A 10 6.70 -27.27 15.83
C ALA A 10 6.05 -26.59 14.60
N VAL A 11 6.12 -27.19 13.42
CA VAL A 11 5.44 -26.68 12.22
C VAL A 11 3.95 -26.47 12.49
N GLY A 12 3.43 -25.31 12.16
CA GLY A 12 2.05 -24.92 12.45
C GLY A 12 1.80 -24.41 13.87
N GLN A 13 2.70 -24.67 14.81
CA GLN A 13 2.57 -24.25 16.22
C GLN A 13 3.53 -23.10 16.61
N TRP A 14 4.41 -22.69 15.69
CA TRP A 14 5.37 -21.60 15.96
C TRP A 14 4.75 -20.31 16.48
N PRO A 15 3.60 -19.83 15.95
CA PRO A 15 2.96 -18.63 16.50
C PRO A 15 2.64 -18.75 17.97
N GLU A 16 2.07 -19.87 18.40
CA GLU A 16 1.69 -20.12 19.78
C GLU A 16 2.90 -20.34 20.68
N ILE A 17 3.90 -21.12 20.22
CA ILE A 17 5.15 -21.34 20.94
C ILE A 17 5.85 -20.01 21.19
N ILE A 18 5.97 -19.14 20.18
CA ILE A 18 6.63 -17.84 20.32
C ILE A 18 5.83 -16.93 21.23
N LEU A 19 4.50 -16.88 21.12
CA LEU A 19 3.66 -16.09 22.02
C LEU A 19 3.77 -16.53 23.47
N ASN A 20 3.90 -17.84 23.71
CA ASN A 20 4.05 -18.39 25.05
C ASN A 20 5.37 -17.97 25.72
N PHE A 21 6.48 -17.98 24.99
CA PHE A 21 7.81 -17.70 25.54
C PHE A 21 8.35 -16.29 25.28
N ALA A 22 7.83 -15.60 24.29
CA ALA A 22 8.21 -14.23 23.91
C ALA A 22 6.97 -13.38 23.60
N PRO A 23 6.06 -13.14 24.56
CA PRO A 23 4.82 -12.40 24.34
C PRO A 23 5.05 -10.95 23.86
N CYS A 24 6.27 -10.41 24.02
CA CYS A 24 6.64 -9.11 23.46
C CYS A 24 6.59 -9.06 21.94
N LEU A 25 6.55 -10.21 21.26
CA LEU A 25 6.49 -10.32 19.80
C LEU A 25 5.05 -10.38 19.27
N SER A 26 4.01 -10.32 20.12
CA SER A 26 2.60 -10.40 19.72
C SER A 26 2.24 -9.44 18.58
N ASP A 27 2.63 -8.17 18.70
CA ASP A 27 2.35 -7.15 17.69
C ASP A 27 2.98 -7.48 16.32
N ILE A 28 4.13 -8.15 16.28
CA ILE A 28 4.77 -8.58 15.03
C ILE A 28 3.96 -9.74 14.42
N ILE A 29 3.58 -10.69 15.26
CA ILE A 29 2.81 -11.88 14.81
C ILE A 29 1.44 -11.46 14.29
N GLU A 30 0.73 -10.58 14.98
CA GLU A 30 -0.56 -10.04 14.54
C GLU A 30 -0.47 -9.25 13.22
N ARG A 31 0.64 -8.57 12.98
CA ARG A 31 0.88 -7.85 11.74
C ARG A 31 1.34 -8.76 10.59
N ALA A 32 1.77 -9.97 10.90
CA ALA A 32 2.30 -10.96 9.96
C ALA A 32 3.47 -10.40 9.13
N TRP A 33 3.34 -10.35 7.82
CA TRP A 33 4.38 -9.86 6.89
C TRP A 33 4.48 -8.33 6.80
N LYS A 34 3.62 -7.58 7.50
CA LYS A 34 3.69 -6.11 7.48
C LYS A 34 4.79 -5.60 8.42
N HIS A 35 5.64 -4.72 7.89
CA HIS A 35 6.64 -4.04 8.69
C HIS A 35 6.01 -3.18 9.78
N GLY A 36 6.68 -3.12 10.93
CA GLY A 36 6.28 -2.28 12.04
C GLY A 36 7.38 -2.16 13.09
N PRO A 37 7.08 -1.58 14.28
CA PRO A 37 8.05 -1.43 15.35
C PRO A 37 8.64 -2.77 15.78
N CYS A 38 9.95 -2.76 16.07
CA CYS A 38 10.59 -3.88 16.72
C CYS A 38 10.52 -3.71 18.25
N PRO A 39 9.98 -4.66 19.01
CA PRO A 39 9.88 -4.52 20.48
C PRO A 39 11.24 -4.52 21.16
N LEU A 40 12.29 -5.07 20.55
CA LEU A 40 13.61 -5.17 21.15
C LEU A 40 14.53 -3.98 20.85
N CYS A 41 14.48 -3.41 19.61
CA CYS A 41 15.34 -2.29 19.24
C CYS A 41 14.58 -1.02 18.85
N GLY A 42 13.25 -1.00 18.99
CA GLY A 42 12.40 0.15 18.67
C GLY A 42 12.26 0.42 17.16
N GLY A 43 11.98 1.69 16.82
CA GLY A 43 11.78 2.14 15.45
C GLY A 43 10.35 1.94 14.96
N LYS A 44 10.02 2.47 13.77
CA LYS A 44 8.64 2.49 13.28
C LYS A 44 8.30 1.37 12.29
N ASP A 45 9.31 0.87 11.56
CA ASP A 45 9.11 0.01 10.40
C ASP A 45 10.29 -0.96 10.22
N ARG A 46 10.60 -1.73 11.28
CA ARG A 46 11.82 -2.53 11.34
C ARG A 46 11.60 -4.02 11.32
N ALA A 47 10.48 -4.51 11.86
CA ALA A 47 10.27 -5.93 12.07
C ALA A 47 8.98 -6.44 11.42
N ARG A 48 9.04 -7.69 10.92
CA ARG A 48 7.91 -8.44 10.36
C ARG A 48 8.16 -9.94 10.47
N CYS A 49 7.11 -10.73 10.36
CA CYS A 49 7.26 -12.17 10.16
C CYS A 49 7.84 -12.50 8.77
N HIS A 50 8.54 -13.61 8.64
CA HIS A 50 8.86 -14.19 7.34
C HIS A 50 7.57 -14.68 6.66
N ASN A 51 7.60 -14.85 5.34
CA ASN A 51 6.43 -15.30 4.58
C ASN A 51 5.99 -16.73 4.96
N ASP A 52 6.94 -17.54 5.37
CA ASP A 52 6.80 -18.92 5.84
C ASP A 52 6.80 -19.04 7.37
N PHE A 53 6.37 -17.99 8.06
CA PHE A 53 6.42 -17.89 9.53
C PHE A 53 5.71 -19.04 10.24
N VAL A 54 4.58 -19.51 9.72
CA VAL A 54 3.81 -20.62 10.33
C VAL A 54 4.60 -21.92 10.28
N GLU A 55 5.38 -22.13 9.22
CA GLU A 55 6.22 -23.30 9.03
C GLU A 55 7.55 -23.20 9.77
N THR A 56 8.17 -21.99 9.75
CA THR A 56 9.55 -21.82 10.24
C THR A 56 9.65 -21.11 11.59
N GLY A 57 8.69 -20.26 11.93
CA GLY A 57 8.74 -19.38 13.09
C GLY A 57 9.66 -18.16 12.90
N GLY A 58 10.13 -17.88 11.69
CA GLY A 58 11.11 -16.85 11.41
C GLY A 58 10.55 -15.42 11.52
N ILE A 59 11.31 -14.52 12.17
CA ILE A 59 11.02 -13.08 12.29
C ILE A 59 12.25 -12.29 11.89
N PHE A 60 12.03 -11.30 11.02
CA PHE A 60 13.06 -10.41 10.51
C PHE A 60 13.02 -9.04 11.19
N CYS A 61 14.20 -8.47 11.45
CA CYS A 61 14.37 -7.07 11.86
C CYS A 61 15.57 -6.43 11.14
N ASN A 62 15.35 -5.27 10.51
CA ASN A 62 16.38 -4.54 9.74
C ASN A 62 17.62 -4.15 10.59
N VAL A 63 17.49 -4.01 11.92
CA VAL A 63 18.54 -3.50 12.79
C VAL A 63 19.14 -4.59 13.66
N CYS A 64 18.33 -5.31 14.42
CA CYS A 64 18.81 -6.36 15.34
C CYS A 64 18.68 -7.78 14.75
N LYS A 65 18.45 -7.88 13.44
CA LYS A 65 18.42 -9.08 12.58
C LYS A 65 17.23 -10.03 12.81
N GLY A 66 16.77 -10.25 14.02
CA GLY A 66 15.72 -11.25 14.31
C GLY A 66 16.27 -12.67 14.33
N GLY A 67 15.47 -13.64 13.87
CA GLY A 67 15.81 -15.05 13.76
C GLY A 67 15.27 -15.70 12.49
N ALA A 68 16.02 -16.58 11.87
CA ALA A 68 15.62 -17.27 10.64
C ALA A 68 14.55 -18.35 10.88
N ASP A 69 14.48 -18.89 12.08
CA ASP A 69 13.49 -19.87 12.53
C ASP A 69 13.02 -19.59 13.96
N GLY A 70 12.04 -20.33 14.44
CA GLY A 70 11.45 -20.12 15.77
C GLY A 70 12.44 -20.31 16.92
N LEU A 71 13.41 -21.22 16.80
CA LEU A 71 14.46 -21.36 17.82
C LEU A 71 15.34 -20.12 17.89
N ALA A 72 15.80 -19.64 16.73
CA ALA A 72 16.61 -18.42 16.63
C ALA A 72 15.82 -17.18 17.10
N VAL A 73 14.52 -17.12 16.84
CA VAL A 73 13.64 -16.05 17.30
C VAL A 73 13.54 -16.05 18.84
N LEU A 74 13.37 -17.21 19.46
CA LEU A 74 13.30 -17.31 20.91
C LEU A 74 14.63 -16.97 21.59
N GLN A 75 15.79 -17.37 20.99
CA GLN A 75 17.10 -16.94 21.45
C GLN A 75 17.25 -15.40 21.35
N TRP A 76 16.87 -14.83 20.22
CA TRP A 76 16.93 -13.39 19.99
C TRP A 76 16.04 -12.60 20.94
N ALA A 77 14.83 -13.08 21.21
CA ALA A 77 13.86 -12.37 22.03
C ALA A 77 14.17 -12.44 23.53
N ASN A 78 14.67 -13.59 24.01
CA ASN A 78 14.84 -13.88 25.43
C ASN A 78 16.32 -13.83 25.88
N GLY A 79 17.26 -13.76 24.94
CA GLY A 79 18.69 -13.88 25.24
C GLY A 79 19.12 -15.30 25.69
N TRP A 80 18.30 -16.31 25.38
CA TRP A 80 18.55 -17.68 25.77
C TRP A 80 19.68 -18.32 24.94
N SER A 81 20.41 -19.25 25.58
CA SER A 81 21.28 -20.16 24.86
C SER A 81 20.48 -21.17 24.02
N PHE A 82 21.13 -21.77 23.04
CA PHE A 82 20.48 -22.80 22.21
C PHE A 82 19.94 -24.00 23.04
N PRO A 83 20.66 -24.55 24.05
CA PRO A 83 20.12 -25.60 24.89
C PRO A 83 18.86 -25.19 25.67
N GLU A 84 18.85 -23.98 26.25
CA GLU A 84 17.69 -23.47 27.00
C GLU A 84 16.47 -23.31 26.09
N THR A 85 16.68 -22.79 24.88
CA THR A 85 15.60 -22.64 23.88
C THR A 85 15.04 -24.00 23.47
N LEU A 86 15.95 -24.97 23.23
CA LEU A 86 15.55 -26.30 22.82
C LEU A 86 14.71 -27.02 23.87
N GLU A 87 15.11 -26.92 25.15
CA GLU A 87 14.37 -27.50 26.29
C GLU A 87 13.02 -26.83 26.47
N ALA A 88 12.93 -25.50 26.32
CA ALA A 88 11.67 -24.78 26.38
C ALA A 88 10.69 -25.26 25.29
N VAL A 89 11.15 -25.37 24.04
CA VAL A 89 10.31 -25.85 22.93
C VAL A 89 9.91 -27.33 23.10
N LYS A 90 10.85 -28.20 23.53
CA LYS A 90 10.54 -29.60 23.87
C LYS A 90 9.45 -29.70 24.92
N SER A 91 9.55 -28.93 25.99
CA SER A 91 8.59 -28.94 27.07
C SER A 91 7.20 -28.49 26.60
N TYR A 92 7.15 -27.44 25.76
CA TYR A 92 5.88 -27.00 25.15
C TYR A 92 5.22 -28.09 24.30
N LEU A 93 6.04 -28.83 23.54
CA LEU A 93 5.59 -29.95 22.69
C LEU A 93 5.30 -31.23 23.47
N GLY A 94 5.41 -31.23 24.82
CA GLY A 94 5.19 -32.41 25.64
C GLY A 94 6.30 -33.47 25.56
N LEU A 95 7.51 -33.09 25.09
CA LEU A 95 8.65 -33.98 24.86
C LEU A 95 9.74 -33.88 25.94
N GLY A 96 9.56 -33.03 26.94
CA GLY A 96 10.55 -32.76 27.99
C GLY A 96 10.08 -33.09 29.39
N HIS A 97 11.02 -33.46 30.29
CA HIS A 97 10.76 -33.73 31.70
C HIS A 97 11.25 -32.61 32.65
N GLY A 98 11.53 -31.41 32.15
CA GLY A 98 12.08 -30.29 32.92
C GLY A 98 11.04 -29.25 33.33
N GLN A 99 11.15 -28.70 34.55
CA GLN A 99 10.43 -27.49 34.95
C GLN A 99 10.99 -26.31 34.17
N ILE A 100 10.14 -25.63 33.38
CA ILE A 100 10.50 -24.42 32.65
C ILE A 100 10.51 -23.25 33.64
N PRO A 101 11.57 -22.42 33.69
CA PRO A 101 11.50 -21.13 34.35
C PRO A 101 10.48 -20.26 33.57
N ILE A 102 9.34 -19.98 34.20
CA ILE A 102 8.40 -18.99 33.68
C ILE A 102 9.14 -17.65 33.70
N ALA A 103 9.62 -17.21 32.53
CA ALA A 103 10.14 -15.87 32.41
C ALA A 103 9.00 -14.90 32.75
N ARG A 104 9.07 -14.25 33.88
CA ARG A 104 8.18 -13.14 34.26
C ARG A 104 8.57 -11.95 33.36
N TYR A 105 8.08 -11.95 32.13
CA TYR A 105 8.15 -10.76 31.32
C TYR A 105 7.18 -9.73 31.90
N VAL A 106 7.75 -8.71 32.54
CA VAL A 106 7.02 -7.49 32.84
C VAL A 106 6.99 -6.69 31.56
N SER A 107 5.90 -6.80 30.80
CA SER A 107 5.66 -5.97 29.64
C SER A 107 5.97 -4.51 30.01
N PRO A 108 6.92 -3.84 29.33
CA PRO A 108 6.94 -2.39 29.40
C PRO A 108 5.55 -1.97 28.93
N LYS A 109 4.79 -1.26 29.82
CA LYS A 109 3.48 -0.72 29.46
C LYS A 109 3.60 -0.19 28.06
N ALA A 110 2.90 -0.80 27.10
CA ALA A 110 2.84 -0.33 25.74
C ALA A 110 2.56 1.17 25.87
N LYS A 111 3.51 2.02 25.44
CA LYS A 111 3.22 3.44 25.31
C LYS A 111 2.03 3.48 24.37
N GLN A 112 0.85 3.68 24.92
CA GLN A 112 -0.34 3.95 24.12
C GLN A 112 0.07 5.07 23.20
N THR A 113 0.27 4.77 21.95
CA THR A 113 0.47 5.82 20.94
C THR A 113 -0.78 6.66 21.06
N PRO A 114 -0.69 7.95 21.43
CA PRO A 114 -1.88 8.76 21.60
C PRO A 114 -2.71 8.63 20.33
N ALA A 115 -4.01 8.41 20.50
CA ALA A 115 -4.92 8.29 19.38
C ALA A 115 -4.64 9.43 18.39
N LYS A 116 -4.42 9.10 17.13
CA LYS A 116 -4.04 10.11 16.12
C LYS A 116 -5.12 11.19 16.08
N ASN A 117 -4.75 12.43 16.31
CA ASN A 117 -5.68 13.55 16.24
C ASN A 117 -6.01 13.83 14.76
N TRP A 118 -7.11 13.27 14.29
CA TRP A 118 -7.56 13.41 12.91
C TRP A 118 -7.98 14.84 12.56
N ASP A 119 -8.42 15.64 13.53
CA ASP A 119 -8.79 17.04 13.27
C ASP A 119 -7.58 17.89 12.93
N ASN A 120 -6.45 17.65 13.57
CA ASN A 120 -5.20 18.28 13.18
C ASN A 120 -4.76 17.84 11.77
N GLU A 121 -4.88 16.57 11.44
CA GLU A 121 -4.58 16.09 10.10
C GLU A 121 -5.51 16.70 9.05
N LYS A 122 -6.81 16.79 9.31
CA LYS A 122 -7.78 17.46 8.43
C LYS A 122 -7.38 18.92 8.17
N LYS A 123 -7.04 19.66 9.23
CA LYS A 123 -6.59 21.07 9.11
C LYS A 123 -5.32 21.19 8.27
N ARG A 124 -4.34 20.29 8.48
CA ARG A 124 -3.09 20.27 7.70
C ARG A 124 -3.34 19.97 6.22
N LEU A 125 -4.19 18.97 5.91
CA LEU A 125 -4.56 18.66 4.54
C LEU A 125 -5.34 19.82 3.90
N GLN A 126 -6.25 20.45 4.65
CA GLN A 126 -7.00 21.62 4.18
C GLN A 126 -6.04 22.74 3.81
N SER A 127 -5.07 23.07 4.68
CA SER A 127 -4.07 24.10 4.39
C SER A 127 -3.26 23.81 3.13
N VAL A 128 -2.89 22.53 2.89
CA VAL A 128 -2.20 22.16 1.64
C VAL A 128 -3.12 22.33 0.44
N TRP A 129 -4.37 21.94 0.54
CA TRP A 129 -5.35 22.11 -0.53
C TRP A 129 -5.61 23.58 -0.85
N ASP A 130 -5.81 24.41 0.15
CA ASP A 130 -6.06 25.85 0.01
C ASP A 130 -4.86 26.61 -0.57
N SER A 131 -3.66 26.10 -0.34
CA SER A 131 -2.40 26.63 -0.91
C SER A 131 -2.12 26.10 -2.32
N SER A 132 -2.88 25.11 -2.78
CA SER A 132 -2.81 24.61 -4.15
C SER A 132 -3.69 25.48 -5.07
N LYS A 133 -3.33 25.55 -6.33
CA LYS A 133 -4.00 26.39 -7.34
C LYS A 133 -4.30 25.54 -8.58
N PRO A 134 -5.25 25.94 -9.43
CA PRO A 134 -5.35 25.40 -10.78
C PRO A 134 -3.98 25.39 -11.46
N ASP A 135 -3.73 24.41 -12.31
CA ASP A 135 -2.44 24.28 -12.97
C ASP A 135 -2.08 25.53 -13.79
N THR A 136 -0.84 25.94 -13.67
CA THR A 136 -0.25 27.05 -14.42
C THR A 136 0.68 26.58 -15.55
N GLY A 137 0.54 25.32 -15.96
CA GLY A 137 1.31 24.68 -17.02
C GLY A 137 2.23 23.55 -16.54
N ARG A 138 2.59 23.51 -15.25
CA ARG A 138 3.53 22.50 -14.70
C ARG A 138 2.97 21.09 -14.72
N ILE A 139 1.68 20.91 -14.39
CA ILE A 139 1.03 19.60 -14.49
C ILE A 139 0.86 19.22 -15.96
N ALA A 140 0.49 20.15 -16.82
CA ALA A 140 0.39 19.94 -18.25
C ALA A 140 1.73 19.46 -18.84
N GLU A 141 2.83 20.17 -18.58
CA GLU A 141 4.20 19.76 -18.99
C GLU A 141 4.54 18.35 -18.53
N TYR A 142 4.24 18.04 -17.25
CA TYR A 142 4.44 16.69 -16.72
C TYR A 142 3.62 15.64 -17.47
N LEU A 143 2.34 15.92 -17.76
CA LEU A 143 1.47 15.00 -18.48
C LEU A 143 1.93 14.80 -19.94
N GLU A 144 2.35 15.88 -20.61
CA GLU A 144 2.93 15.79 -21.94
C GLU A 144 4.19 14.91 -21.99
N CYS A 145 5.09 15.07 -21.01
CA CYS A 145 6.27 14.19 -20.85
C CYS A 145 5.88 12.73 -20.59
N ARG A 146 4.64 12.48 -20.16
CA ARG A 146 4.09 11.12 -19.99
C ARG A 146 3.33 10.63 -21.24
N GLY A 147 3.29 11.42 -22.34
CA GLY A 147 2.55 11.11 -23.55
C GLY A 147 1.04 11.33 -23.41
N LEU A 148 0.62 12.30 -22.61
CA LEU A 148 -0.77 12.66 -22.40
C LEU A 148 -1.04 14.08 -22.89
N SER A 149 -1.73 14.20 -24.04
CA SER A 149 -2.14 15.47 -24.66
C SER A 149 -3.57 15.83 -24.25
N ILE A 150 -3.86 15.80 -22.95
CA ILE A 150 -5.19 16.06 -22.39
C ILE A 150 -5.16 17.31 -21.51
N SER A 151 -6.24 18.09 -21.53
CA SER A 151 -6.40 19.21 -20.60
C SER A 151 -6.35 18.71 -19.16
N VAL A 152 -5.59 19.40 -18.31
CA VAL A 152 -5.52 19.09 -16.87
C VAL A 152 -6.91 19.29 -16.25
N PRO A 153 -7.51 18.26 -15.64
CA PRO A 153 -8.80 18.43 -14.99
C PRO A 153 -8.69 19.31 -13.74
N ASP A 154 -9.72 20.11 -13.46
CA ASP A 154 -9.75 21.04 -12.31
C ASP A 154 -9.58 20.34 -10.94
N THR A 155 -9.81 19.03 -10.91
CA THR A 155 -9.61 18.18 -9.72
C THR A 155 -8.13 17.90 -9.41
N LEU A 156 -7.22 18.23 -10.33
CA LEU A 156 -5.78 18.20 -10.13
C LEU A 156 -5.28 19.62 -9.93
N GLN A 157 -4.72 19.91 -8.76
CA GLN A 157 -4.18 21.22 -8.44
C GLN A 157 -2.68 21.16 -8.26
N LEU A 158 -2.01 22.29 -8.56
CA LEU A 158 -0.59 22.46 -8.37
C LEU A 158 -0.32 23.16 -7.02
N HIS A 159 0.38 22.49 -6.12
CA HIS A 159 1.01 23.14 -4.98
C HIS A 159 2.44 23.52 -5.36
N PRO A 160 2.87 24.78 -5.18
CA PRO A 160 4.17 25.25 -5.68
C PRO A 160 5.35 24.54 -5.02
N SER A 161 5.22 24.11 -3.77
CA SER A 161 6.33 23.53 -3.01
C SER A 161 5.83 22.72 -1.81
N ILE A 162 5.96 21.39 -1.87
CA ILE A 162 5.69 20.48 -0.73
C ILE A 162 6.98 19.77 -0.33
N ASN A 163 7.29 19.78 0.95
CA ASN A 163 8.43 19.07 1.51
C ASN A 163 8.28 17.55 1.30
N TYR A 164 9.31 16.95 0.70
CA TYR A 164 9.52 15.52 0.67
C TYR A 164 10.49 15.12 1.78
N TYR A 165 10.03 14.26 2.69
CA TYR A 165 10.83 13.80 3.83
C TYR A 165 11.51 12.47 3.50
N HIS A 166 12.83 12.41 3.68
CA HIS A 166 13.70 11.24 3.54
C HIS A 166 14.68 11.16 4.72
N GLN A 167 15.73 10.33 4.65
CA GLN A 167 16.73 10.19 5.73
C GLN A 167 17.69 11.39 5.90
N GLY A 168 17.49 12.48 5.16
CA GLY A 168 18.24 13.72 5.22
C GLY A 168 17.33 14.93 5.47
N PRO A 169 17.84 16.15 5.29
CA PRO A 169 17.02 17.35 5.31
C PRO A 169 15.87 17.25 4.29
N PRO A 170 14.69 17.78 4.60
CA PRO A 170 13.57 17.73 3.65
C PRO A 170 13.92 18.50 2.37
N VAL A 171 13.53 17.96 1.23
CA VAL A 171 13.66 18.62 -0.07
C VAL A 171 12.26 19.02 -0.55
N SER A 172 12.12 20.24 -1.04
CA SER A 172 10.84 20.74 -1.54
C SER A 172 10.74 20.61 -3.05
N TYR A 173 9.57 20.17 -3.53
CA TYR A 173 9.28 20.05 -4.96
C TYR A 173 7.89 20.60 -5.27
N PRO A 174 7.65 21.09 -6.49
CA PRO A 174 6.29 21.28 -7.00
C PRO A 174 5.51 19.96 -6.88
N CYS A 175 4.21 20.06 -6.62
CA CYS A 175 3.44 18.84 -6.35
C CYS A 175 2.05 18.92 -6.97
N MET A 176 1.73 17.95 -7.80
CA MET A 176 0.36 17.71 -8.22
C MET A 176 -0.40 17.08 -7.06
N VAL A 177 -1.51 17.72 -6.66
CA VAL A 177 -2.35 17.34 -5.53
C VAL A 177 -3.74 17.01 -6.03
N ALA A 178 -4.30 15.90 -5.56
CA ALA A 178 -5.67 15.48 -5.84
C ALA A 178 -6.39 15.07 -4.56
N GLU A 179 -7.67 15.38 -4.45
CA GLU A 179 -8.50 14.92 -3.33
C GLU A 179 -8.84 13.43 -3.48
N ILE A 180 -8.70 12.71 -2.38
CA ILE A 180 -9.28 11.38 -2.23
C ILE A 180 -10.58 11.54 -1.48
N THR A 181 -11.71 11.23 -2.14
CA THR A 181 -13.05 11.41 -1.57
C THR A 181 -13.81 10.10 -1.47
N ARG A 182 -14.62 10.00 -0.42
CA ARG A 182 -15.59 8.93 -0.17
C ARG A 182 -16.87 9.57 0.31
N ASP A 183 -18.01 9.21 -0.28
CA ASP A 183 -19.35 9.73 0.07
C ASP A 183 -19.38 11.27 0.14
N GLY A 184 -18.75 11.92 -0.83
CA GLY A 184 -18.65 13.38 -0.90
C GLY A 184 -17.70 14.02 0.12
N GLN A 185 -17.09 13.24 1.01
CA GLN A 185 -16.17 13.73 2.03
C GLN A 185 -14.71 13.45 1.66
N ARG A 186 -13.83 14.43 1.92
CA ARG A 186 -12.38 14.23 1.79
C ARG A 186 -11.88 13.27 2.86
N VAL A 187 -11.26 12.17 2.45
CA VAL A 187 -10.62 11.18 3.32
C VAL A 187 -9.09 11.24 3.25
N GLY A 188 -8.56 11.98 2.29
CA GLY A 188 -7.13 12.19 2.12
C GLY A 188 -6.78 13.06 0.92
N LEU A 189 -5.48 13.27 0.72
CA LEU A 189 -4.89 13.85 -0.48
C LEU A 189 -3.91 12.87 -1.12
N HIS A 190 -3.92 12.78 -2.43
CA HIS A 190 -2.85 12.17 -3.20
C HIS A 190 -1.87 13.25 -3.62
N ARG A 191 -0.57 13.00 -3.47
CA ARG A 191 0.51 13.90 -3.81
C ARG A 191 1.45 13.22 -4.80
N THR A 192 1.72 13.88 -5.90
CA THR A 192 2.76 13.49 -6.86
C THR A 192 3.76 14.63 -6.94
N TRP A 193 4.95 14.45 -6.37
CA TRP A 193 6.04 15.40 -6.46
C TRP A 193 6.60 15.37 -7.88
N LEU A 194 6.70 16.57 -8.48
CA LEU A 194 7.14 16.76 -9.86
C LEU A 194 8.57 17.29 -9.87
N ASP A 195 9.29 16.97 -10.93
CA ASP A 195 10.58 17.58 -11.17
C ASP A 195 10.41 19.09 -11.39
N PRO A 196 11.27 19.94 -10.82
CA PRO A 196 11.21 21.39 -11.02
C PRO A 196 11.33 21.83 -12.48
N ASP A 197 11.95 21.04 -13.35
CA ASP A 197 12.07 21.33 -14.78
C ASP A 197 10.87 20.87 -15.62
N GLY A 198 9.90 20.15 -15.01
CA GLY A 198 8.72 19.62 -15.70
C GLY A 198 8.93 18.28 -16.42
N SER A 199 10.16 17.74 -16.46
CA SER A 199 10.51 16.54 -17.23
C SER A 199 9.90 15.24 -16.70
N GLY A 200 9.34 15.27 -15.49
CA GLY A 200 8.80 14.04 -14.90
C GLY A 200 8.42 14.16 -13.43
N LYS A 201 8.46 13.02 -12.77
CA LYS A 201 8.34 12.96 -11.30
C LYS A 201 9.65 13.37 -10.64
N ALA A 202 9.54 14.00 -9.47
CA ALA A 202 10.71 14.39 -8.68
C ALA A 202 11.69 13.20 -8.49
N PRO A 203 13.00 13.44 -8.51
CA PRO A 203 14.04 12.39 -8.36
C PRO A 203 14.15 11.94 -6.90
N CYS A 204 13.08 11.37 -6.38
CA CYS A 204 13.00 10.87 -5.01
C CYS A 204 12.46 9.43 -5.00
N SER A 205 12.74 8.68 -3.94
CA SER A 205 12.46 7.25 -3.87
C SER A 205 10.99 6.88 -4.02
N GLN A 206 10.08 7.75 -3.58
CA GLN A 206 8.63 7.54 -3.64
C GLN A 206 7.93 8.86 -4.02
N PRO A 207 7.94 9.24 -5.31
CA PRO A 207 7.39 10.53 -5.74
C PRO A 207 5.85 10.60 -5.67
N ARG A 208 5.18 9.51 -5.31
CA ARG A 208 3.72 9.46 -5.12
C ARG A 208 3.39 8.97 -3.72
N LYS A 209 2.57 9.70 -2.98
CA LYS A 209 2.10 9.30 -1.65
C LYS A 209 0.69 9.80 -1.38
N ALA A 210 -0.16 8.91 -0.88
CA ALA A 210 -1.43 9.30 -0.28
C ALA A 210 -1.21 9.76 1.18
N TRP A 211 -1.98 10.75 1.60
CA TRP A 211 -1.97 11.29 2.96
C TRP A 211 -3.38 11.29 3.51
N LYS A 212 -3.66 10.46 4.48
CA LYS A 212 -4.98 10.29 5.06
C LYS A 212 -5.26 11.30 6.17
N CYS A 213 -6.51 11.75 6.25
CA CYS A 213 -7.02 12.60 7.33
C CYS A 213 -8.13 11.93 8.16
N VAL A 214 -8.33 10.64 7.97
CA VAL A 214 -9.27 9.77 8.68
C VAL A 214 -8.58 8.45 8.99
N ASP A 215 -9.19 7.62 9.81
CA ASP A 215 -8.61 6.34 10.17
C ASP A 215 -8.35 5.44 8.95
N SER A 216 -9.30 5.35 8.04
CA SER A 216 -9.19 4.56 6.82
C SER A 216 -9.65 5.32 5.58
N MET A 217 -8.84 5.31 4.51
CA MET A 217 -9.22 5.80 3.18
C MET A 217 -9.98 4.75 2.34
N ALA A 218 -10.19 3.53 2.86
CA ALA A 218 -10.91 2.49 2.13
C ALA A 218 -12.25 3.01 1.62
N GLY A 219 -12.60 2.68 0.38
CA GLY A 219 -13.77 3.21 -0.31
C GLY A 219 -13.53 4.52 -1.06
N GLY A 220 -12.43 5.23 -0.79
CA GLY A 220 -12.10 6.48 -1.47
C GLY A 220 -11.54 6.29 -2.87
N ALA A 221 -11.77 7.30 -3.72
CA ALA A 221 -11.20 7.41 -5.06
C ALA A 221 -10.86 8.87 -5.37
N ILE A 222 -10.02 9.09 -6.37
CA ILE A 222 -9.77 10.40 -6.97
C ILE A 222 -10.76 10.53 -8.14
N ARG A 223 -11.73 11.41 -7.98
CA ARG A 223 -12.81 11.63 -8.96
C ARG A 223 -12.35 12.68 -9.98
N LEU A 224 -11.58 12.24 -10.99
CA LEU A 224 -10.99 13.16 -11.98
C LEU A 224 -12.03 13.88 -12.82
N TYR A 225 -13.12 13.22 -13.15
CA TYR A 225 -14.21 13.78 -13.95
C TYR A 225 -15.56 13.49 -13.33
N GLN A 226 -16.51 14.38 -13.55
CA GLN A 226 -17.91 14.18 -13.15
C GLN A 226 -18.50 13.00 -13.93
N VAL A 227 -19.38 12.25 -13.25
CA VAL A 227 -20.13 11.17 -13.89
C VAL A 227 -21.22 11.76 -14.74
N GLU A 228 -21.36 11.25 -15.98
CA GLU A 228 -22.38 11.63 -16.92
C GLU A 228 -23.53 10.62 -16.88
N GLU A 229 -24.76 11.09 -16.84
CA GLU A 229 -25.94 10.22 -16.82
C GLU A 229 -25.99 9.31 -18.06
N GLY A 230 -26.27 8.03 -17.84
CA GLY A 230 -26.33 7.02 -18.92
C GLY A 230 -24.97 6.63 -19.51
N LYS A 231 -23.86 7.22 -19.06
CA LYS A 231 -22.51 6.86 -19.49
C LYS A 231 -21.84 5.93 -18.50
N PRO A 232 -20.99 4.99 -18.95
CA PRO A 232 -20.19 4.18 -18.06
C PRO A 232 -19.12 5.02 -17.35
N LEU A 233 -18.86 4.72 -16.09
CA LEU A 233 -17.70 5.22 -15.37
C LEU A 233 -16.50 4.28 -15.60
N PHE A 234 -15.37 4.85 -15.98
CA PHE A 234 -14.11 4.12 -16.05
C PHE A 234 -13.34 4.27 -14.72
N ILE A 235 -12.76 3.18 -14.24
CA ILE A 235 -11.92 3.16 -13.04
C ILE A 235 -10.57 2.56 -13.39
N ALA A 236 -9.50 3.30 -13.15
CA ALA A 236 -8.12 2.83 -13.32
C ALA A 236 -7.34 2.92 -12.00
N GLU A 237 -6.17 2.27 -11.92
CA GLU A 237 -5.36 2.28 -10.70
C GLU A 237 -4.77 3.66 -10.42
N GLY A 238 -3.98 4.20 -11.34
CA GLY A 238 -3.27 5.46 -11.18
C GLY A 238 -3.95 6.64 -11.85
N ILE A 239 -3.53 7.86 -11.49
CA ILE A 239 -4.02 9.11 -12.12
C ILE A 239 -3.65 9.11 -13.60
N GLU A 240 -2.38 8.83 -13.93
CA GLU A 240 -1.88 8.85 -15.30
C GLU A 240 -2.59 7.80 -16.17
N THR A 241 -2.82 6.60 -15.63
CA THR A 241 -3.59 5.54 -16.31
C THR A 241 -5.03 5.96 -16.54
N ALA A 242 -5.68 6.60 -15.57
CA ALA A 242 -7.05 7.11 -15.71
C ALA A 242 -7.15 8.23 -16.75
N LEU A 243 -6.16 9.14 -16.81
CA LEU A 243 -6.11 10.19 -17.83
C LEU A 243 -5.88 9.61 -19.23
N ALA A 244 -5.04 8.57 -19.39
CA ALA A 244 -4.86 7.86 -20.65
C ALA A 244 -6.18 7.23 -21.13
N VAL A 245 -6.93 6.60 -20.23
CA VAL A 245 -8.26 6.06 -20.55
C VAL A 245 -9.24 7.17 -20.95
N ARG A 246 -9.22 8.31 -20.27
CA ARG A 246 -10.03 9.47 -20.64
C ARG A 246 -9.67 9.99 -22.04
N GLN A 247 -8.40 10.10 -22.34
CA GLN A 247 -7.91 10.55 -23.68
C GLN A 247 -8.36 9.58 -24.78
N LEU A 248 -8.33 8.27 -24.52
CA LEU A 248 -8.76 7.23 -25.46
C LEU A 248 -10.27 7.19 -25.69
N THR A 249 -11.07 7.47 -24.66
CA THR A 249 -12.51 7.19 -24.67
C THR A 249 -13.40 8.44 -24.67
N GLY A 250 -12.88 9.56 -24.18
CA GLY A 250 -13.68 10.76 -23.91
C GLY A 250 -14.67 10.62 -22.75
N LEU A 251 -14.66 9.50 -22.01
CA LEU A 251 -15.64 9.18 -20.97
C LEU A 251 -15.12 9.45 -19.54
N PRO A 252 -16.02 9.63 -18.57
CA PRO A 252 -15.62 9.90 -17.18
C PRO A 252 -14.70 8.82 -16.63
N THR A 253 -13.60 9.24 -16.00
CA THR A 253 -12.64 8.32 -15.36
C THR A 253 -12.31 8.74 -13.93
N TRP A 254 -12.15 7.76 -13.05
CA TRP A 254 -11.66 7.92 -11.69
C TRP A 254 -10.39 7.10 -11.48
N SER A 255 -9.51 7.58 -10.58
CA SER A 255 -8.35 6.81 -10.13
C SER A 255 -8.63 6.18 -8.76
N ALA A 256 -8.36 4.89 -8.66
CA ALA A 256 -8.44 4.13 -7.42
C ALA A 256 -7.18 4.23 -6.54
N ILE A 257 -6.22 5.05 -6.94
CA ILE A 257 -4.97 5.33 -6.22
C ILE A 257 -3.94 4.19 -6.31
N ASN A 258 -4.34 2.97 -6.04
CA ASN A 258 -3.54 1.75 -6.14
C ASN A 258 -4.44 0.50 -6.13
N SER A 259 -3.86 -0.67 -6.44
CA SER A 259 -4.58 -1.95 -6.50
C SER A 259 -5.29 -2.32 -5.19
N THR A 260 -4.68 -2.06 -4.03
CA THR A 260 -5.30 -2.34 -2.72
C THR A 260 -6.56 -1.50 -2.48
N MET A 261 -6.55 -0.24 -2.93
CA MET A 261 -7.70 0.65 -2.83
C MET A 261 -8.75 0.35 -3.89
N MET A 262 -8.34 -0.09 -5.09
CA MET A 262 -9.24 -0.44 -6.19
C MET A 262 -10.32 -1.44 -5.75
N ALA A 263 -9.93 -2.53 -5.09
CA ALA A 263 -10.88 -3.53 -4.61
C ALA A 263 -11.94 -2.98 -3.64
N LYS A 264 -11.72 -1.79 -3.06
CA LYS A 264 -12.55 -1.19 -2.01
C LYS A 264 -13.30 0.08 -2.44
N VAL A 265 -13.11 0.57 -3.66
CA VAL A 265 -13.73 1.81 -4.15
C VAL A 265 -15.25 1.75 -3.98
N LEU A 266 -15.83 2.75 -3.32
CA LEU A 266 -17.28 2.88 -3.20
C LEU A 266 -17.82 3.82 -4.29
N LEU A 267 -18.92 3.42 -4.88
CA LEU A 267 -19.57 4.16 -5.96
C LEU A 267 -20.96 4.63 -5.53
N PRO A 268 -21.37 5.86 -5.91
CA PRO A 268 -22.74 6.32 -5.75
C PRO A 268 -23.75 5.40 -6.45
N GLU A 269 -24.96 5.34 -5.93
CA GLU A 269 -26.03 4.44 -6.42
C GLU A 269 -26.44 4.73 -7.88
N ASN A 270 -26.34 5.98 -8.31
CA ASN A 270 -26.67 6.38 -9.67
C ASN A 270 -25.70 5.88 -10.75
N ILE A 271 -24.54 5.31 -10.38
CA ILE A 271 -23.60 4.73 -11.33
C ILE A 271 -23.98 3.27 -11.57
N GLN A 272 -24.61 2.99 -12.70
CA GLN A 272 -25.10 1.65 -13.03
C GLN A 272 -24.14 0.85 -13.94
N SER A 273 -23.26 1.51 -14.69
CA SER A 273 -22.33 0.87 -15.62
C SER A 273 -20.88 1.27 -15.30
N VAL A 274 -20.01 0.28 -15.16
CA VAL A 274 -18.61 0.48 -14.75
C VAL A 274 -17.67 -0.34 -15.66
N ILE A 275 -16.60 0.30 -16.10
CA ILE A 275 -15.51 -0.37 -16.82
C ILE A 275 -14.24 -0.23 -15.99
N ILE A 276 -13.73 -1.34 -15.48
CA ILE A 276 -12.51 -1.38 -14.68
C ILE A 276 -11.33 -1.57 -15.62
N CYS A 277 -10.49 -0.54 -15.73
CA CYS A 277 -9.26 -0.54 -16.54
C CYS A 277 -8.10 -1.06 -15.69
N ALA A 278 -7.93 -2.36 -15.68
CA ALA A 278 -6.89 -3.02 -14.90
C ALA A 278 -5.53 -2.97 -15.61
N ASP A 279 -4.47 -2.77 -14.83
CA ASP A 279 -3.10 -2.95 -15.29
C ASP A 279 -2.83 -4.45 -15.48
N LYS A 280 -2.01 -4.79 -16.47
CA LYS A 280 -1.58 -6.16 -16.75
C LYS A 280 -0.16 -6.34 -16.23
N ASP A 281 0.02 -7.05 -15.13
CA ASP A 281 1.33 -7.27 -14.51
C ASP A 281 1.62 -8.76 -14.27
N LYS A 282 2.91 -9.13 -14.24
CA LYS A 282 3.35 -10.52 -14.04
C LYS A 282 2.98 -11.09 -12.67
N SER A 283 2.68 -10.25 -11.68
CA SER A 283 2.24 -10.66 -10.34
C SER A 283 0.73 -10.82 -10.23
N GLU A 284 -0.02 -10.37 -11.26
CA GLU A 284 -1.48 -10.35 -11.34
C GLU A 284 -2.18 -9.57 -10.21
N ALA A 285 -1.46 -8.68 -9.53
CA ALA A 285 -2.01 -7.93 -8.42
C ALA A 285 -3.11 -6.96 -8.86
N GLY A 286 -2.92 -6.28 -10.00
CA GLY A 286 -3.91 -5.41 -10.63
C GLY A 286 -5.13 -6.20 -11.08
N GLN A 287 -4.93 -7.35 -11.72
CA GLN A 287 -5.99 -8.25 -12.18
C GLN A 287 -6.87 -8.70 -11.02
N ARG A 288 -6.26 -9.27 -9.96
CA ARG A 288 -7.00 -9.72 -8.76
C ARG A 288 -7.75 -8.59 -8.05
N ALA A 289 -7.20 -7.38 -8.06
CA ALA A 289 -7.89 -6.22 -7.47
C ALA A 289 -9.12 -5.82 -8.31
N ALA A 290 -9.00 -5.83 -9.63
CA ALA A 290 -10.09 -5.55 -10.57
C ALA A 290 -11.21 -6.61 -10.48
N GLU A 291 -10.86 -7.89 -10.39
CA GLU A 291 -11.80 -9.00 -10.21
C GLU A 291 -12.60 -8.87 -8.92
N LYS A 292 -11.94 -8.57 -7.79
CA LYS A 292 -12.62 -8.33 -6.50
C LYS A 292 -13.57 -7.14 -6.55
N LEU A 293 -13.17 -6.06 -7.23
CA LEU A 293 -14.05 -4.92 -7.43
C LEU A 293 -15.24 -5.30 -8.31
N ALA A 294 -15.01 -5.99 -9.42
CA ALA A 294 -16.05 -6.42 -10.33
C ALA A 294 -17.09 -7.33 -9.67
N GLU A 295 -16.63 -8.36 -8.95
CA GLU A 295 -17.50 -9.27 -8.19
C GLU A 295 -18.41 -8.51 -7.23
N ARG A 296 -17.85 -7.58 -6.45
CA ARG A 296 -18.63 -6.77 -5.51
C ARG A 296 -19.66 -5.89 -6.24
N LEU A 297 -19.27 -5.20 -7.29
CA LEU A 297 -20.16 -4.30 -8.04
C LEU A 297 -21.28 -5.06 -8.77
N ILE A 298 -21.00 -6.27 -9.28
CA ILE A 298 -22.01 -7.16 -9.86
C ILE A 298 -23.01 -7.59 -8.77
N ASN A 299 -22.53 -7.95 -7.58
CA ASN A 299 -23.41 -8.28 -6.45
C ASN A 299 -24.25 -7.10 -5.97
N GLU A 300 -23.78 -5.86 -6.19
CA GLU A 300 -24.54 -4.63 -6.00
C GLU A 300 -25.56 -4.34 -7.13
N GLY A 301 -25.67 -5.22 -8.13
CA GLY A 301 -26.62 -5.10 -9.25
C GLY A 301 -26.14 -4.21 -10.41
N ARG A 302 -24.84 -3.88 -10.49
CA ARG A 302 -24.28 -3.03 -11.55
C ARG A 302 -23.83 -3.83 -12.76
N GLN A 303 -23.81 -3.18 -13.89
CA GLN A 303 -23.18 -3.71 -15.10
C GLN A 303 -21.67 -3.43 -15.06
N VAL A 304 -20.85 -4.49 -15.08
CA VAL A 304 -19.40 -4.35 -14.92
C VAL A 304 -18.66 -5.07 -16.04
N LYS A 305 -17.62 -4.42 -16.58
CA LYS A 305 -16.66 -5.00 -17.50
C LYS A 305 -15.24 -4.74 -16.98
N ILE A 306 -14.37 -5.75 -17.02
CA ILE A 306 -12.93 -5.57 -16.83
C ILE A 306 -12.29 -5.44 -18.22
N SER A 307 -11.40 -4.48 -18.36
CA SER A 307 -10.67 -4.21 -19.60
C SER A 307 -9.17 -4.11 -19.32
N TYR A 308 -8.38 -4.77 -20.15
CA TYR A 308 -6.91 -4.79 -20.07
C TYR A 308 -6.31 -4.11 -21.30
N PRO A 309 -5.13 -3.47 -21.17
CA PRO A 309 -4.45 -2.92 -22.35
C PRO A 309 -4.18 -4.04 -23.36
N PRO A 310 -4.56 -3.87 -24.65
CA PRO A 310 -4.47 -4.91 -25.68
C PRO A 310 -3.04 -5.03 -26.25
N ILE A 311 -2.04 -4.96 -25.39
CA ILE A 311 -0.63 -5.10 -25.72
C ILE A 311 0.01 -6.21 -24.85
N PRO A 312 1.01 -6.94 -25.37
CA PRO A 312 1.74 -7.91 -24.58
C PRO A 312 2.63 -7.22 -23.55
N ILE A 313 2.96 -7.93 -22.46
CA ILE A 313 3.95 -7.48 -21.50
C ILE A 313 5.35 -7.74 -22.12
N PRO A 314 6.18 -6.70 -22.32
CA PRO A 314 7.55 -6.90 -22.80
C PRO A 314 8.36 -7.76 -21.84
N GLU A 315 9.30 -8.54 -22.33
CA GLU A 315 10.11 -9.49 -21.53
C GLU A 315 10.80 -8.80 -20.33
N ASN A 316 11.35 -7.62 -20.56
CA ASN A 316 12.07 -6.82 -19.56
C ASN A 316 11.18 -5.92 -18.72
N SER A 317 9.82 -5.98 -18.89
CA SER A 317 8.87 -5.21 -18.10
C SER A 317 8.22 -6.07 -17.02
N ARG A 318 7.81 -5.43 -15.91
CA ARG A 318 6.98 -6.06 -14.88
C ARG A 318 5.50 -6.10 -15.24
N GLY A 319 5.06 -5.22 -16.15
CA GLY A 319 3.68 -5.10 -16.57
C GLY A 319 3.49 -3.99 -17.59
N VAL A 320 2.25 -3.83 -18.04
CA VAL A 320 1.79 -2.75 -18.91
C VAL A 320 0.47 -2.20 -18.41
N ASP A 321 0.28 -0.90 -18.61
CA ASP A 321 -0.93 -0.17 -18.27
C ASP A 321 -1.55 0.53 -19.49
N TRP A 322 -2.66 1.22 -19.30
CA TRP A 322 -3.33 1.94 -20.38
C TRP A 322 -2.55 3.16 -20.89
N LEU A 323 -1.65 3.72 -20.06
CA LEU A 323 -0.73 4.77 -20.50
C LEU A 323 0.31 4.22 -21.50
N ASN A 324 0.83 3.02 -21.27
CA ASN A 324 1.73 2.36 -22.20
C ASN A 324 1.03 2.12 -23.55
N PHE A 325 -0.24 1.68 -23.52
CA PHE A 325 -1.02 1.49 -24.74
C PHE A 325 -1.28 2.80 -25.49
N GLN A 326 -1.65 3.87 -24.79
CA GLN A 326 -1.87 5.19 -25.34
C GLN A 326 -0.61 5.70 -26.06
N ASN A 327 0.55 5.61 -25.44
CA ASN A 327 1.82 6.06 -26.01
C ASN A 327 2.18 5.29 -27.31
N ILE A 328 1.91 4.00 -27.38
CA ILE A 328 2.12 3.21 -28.61
C ILE A 328 1.17 3.67 -29.72
N LYS A 329 -0.08 3.97 -29.39
CA LYS A 329 -1.09 4.42 -30.35
C LYS A 329 -0.74 5.78 -30.97
N GLU A 330 -0.24 6.72 -30.19
CA GLU A 330 0.22 8.03 -30.69
C GLU A 330 1.40 7.89 -31.63
N ILE A 331 2.38 7.04 -31.33
CA ILE A 331 3.53 6.80 -32.22
C ILE A 331 3.09 6.20 -33.56
N ALA A 332 2.04 5.36 -33.58
CA ALA A 332 1.53 4.74 -34.80
C ALA A 332 0.71 5.71 -35.70
N HIS A 333 0.36 6.90 -35.22
CA HIS A 333 -0.37 7.95 -35.96
C HIS A 333 0.52 9.11 -36.40
N VAL A 334 1.85 9.07 -36.13
CA VAL A 334 2.89 9.99 -36.61
C VAL A 334 3.60 9.34 -37.83
#